data_0f49b3832b6e873330f5ba5a842da10d
#
_entry.id   0f49b3832b6e873330f5ba5a842da10d
#
_cell.length_a   1.000
_cell.length_b   1.000
_cell.length_c   1.000
_cell.angle_alpha   90.00
_cell.angle_beta   90.00
_cell.angle_gamma   90.00
#
_symmetry.space_group_name_H-M   'P 1'
#
loop_
_entity.id
_entity.type
_entity.pdbx_description
1 polymer ?
#
loop_
_entity_poly.entity_id
_entity_poly.type
_entity_poly.pdbx_seq_one_letter_code
_entity_poly.pdbx_strand_id
1 'polypeptide(L)'
;MGRLATRGRRRPDAAVRRLPLRTDRCPHRPAAAQSDRASARPGHRPLGGEGPRRGHWRHRARTASSLDANGAAVSWRLASLAGRAGWQHHDGRRPPRARHPDPPDDTRATGVERLASGERRGGVVAEHSHLTADEAVAHAETASRVLTEIQRVVLGQEVVVRESLHALLAAGHVLLEGPPGTAKTLLVRAFNEALGLAFRRIQFTADLMPSDITGVSILNASGDFTFRAGPLFADLVLADEINRAPAKTQAALLEAMGERSVTVDGTSHPMSASFTVFATQNPIEFEGTYPLPEAELDRFLIKSTLGYPEADVESGVLHRVLGGFDSSSVATFGIQQVLDATGLATLRAAVRRVRVELPLVEYITALVRATRNAPALTLGASPRASVALLKVAQAAALVDGREYVTPDDVKRLAPAVLRHRVVVAPELELEGVSADDALSTLIQRIEAPRG
;
A
#
# COMPACT_ATOMS: atom_id res chain seq x y z
N MET A 1 -64.88 44.66 5.81
CA MET A 1 -65.10 45.38 4.55
C MET A 1 -63.81 45.24 3.76
N GLY A 2 -63.78 44.56 2.76
CA GLY A 2 -63.76 44.56 1.38
C GLY A 2 -63.17 43.26 0.79
N ARG A 3 -63.97 42.63 0.10
CA ARG A 3 -63.92 41.47 -0.79
C ARG A 3 -63.09 41.72 -2.04
N LEU A 4 -62.74 40.55 -2.69
CA LEU A 4 -62.56 40.31 -4.14
C LEU A 4 -61.08 40.37 -4.56
N ALA A 5 -60.58 39.47 -5.43
CA ALA A 5 -61.18 38.53 -6.35
C ALA A 5 -60.11 37.50 -6.84
N THR A 6 -60.58 36.31 -7.04
CA THR A 6 -59.95 35.19 -7.78
C THR A 6 -59.79 35.52 -9.27
N ARG A 7 -58.60 35.21 -9.85
CA ARG A 7 -58.48 34.98 -11.29
C ARG A 7 -57.56 33.79 -11.54
N GLY A 8 -58.23 32.69 -11.96
CA GLY A 8 -57.60 31.53 -12.55
C GLY A 8 -56.95 31.87 -13.88
N ARG A 9 -55.82 31.24 -14.15
CA ARG A 9 -55.29 31.11 -15.51
C ARG A 9 -55.14 29.64 -15.86
N ARG A 10 -55.82 29.32 -16.94
CA ARG A 10 -55.93 28.03 -17.61
C ARG A 10 -54.58 27.60 -18.17
N ARG A 11 -54.32 26.28 -18.11
CA ARG A 11 -53.29 25.60 -18.88
C ARG A 11 -53.72 25.52 -20.36
N PRO A 12 -52.77 25.58 -21.32
CA PRO A 12 -53.04 25.04 -22.65
C PRO A 12 -52.42 23.64 -22.78
N ASP A 13 -53.24 22.72 -23.25
CA ASP A 13 -52.87 21.42 -23.78
C ASP A 13 -51.91 21.59 -24.96
N ALA A 14 -50.83 20.80 -24.95
CA ALA A 14 -49.95 20.65 -26.12
C ALA A 14 -50.06 19.20 -26.61
N ALA A 15 -50.62 19.08 -27.77
CA ALA A 15 -50.91 17.89 -28.53
C ALA A 15 -49.68 17.01 -28.79
N VAL A 16 -49.85 15.73 -28.52
CA VAL A 16 -49.00 14.63 -28.95
C VAL A 16 -49.14 14.46 -30.47
N ARG A 17 -48.12 14.83 -31.25
CA ARG A 17 -47.97 14.44 -32.64
C ARG A 17 -47.21 13.11 -32.73
N ARG A 18 -47.93 12.05 -33.04
CA ARG A 18 -47.41 10.77 -33.53
C ARG A 18 -46.94 10.95 -34.97
N LEU A 19 -45.71 10.59 -35.28
CA LEU A 19 -45.20 10.39 -36.63
C LEU A 19 -45.06 8.89 -36.91
N PRO A 20 -45.35 8.41 -38.13
CA PRO A 20 -45.52 7.00 -38.43
C PRO A 20 -44.24 6.26 -38.70
N LEU A 21 -44.25 4.99 -38.29
CA LEU A 21 -43.27 3.97 -38.62
C LEU A 21 -43.21 3.78 -40.16
N ARG A 22 -42.02 3.97 -40.73
CA ARG A 22 -41.68 3.50 -42.07
C ARG A 22 -40.87 2.21 -41.93
N THR A 23 -41.51 1.12 -42.30
CA THR A 23 -40.92 -0.16 -42.67
C THR A 23 -40.34 -0.04 -44.07
N ASP A 24 -39.04 -0.24 -44.25
CA ASP A 24 -38.50 -0.58 -45.54
C ASP A 24 -37.53 -1.76 -45.43
N ARG A 25 -37.83 -2.68 -46.30
CA ARG A 25 -37.33 -4.03 -46.47
C ARG A 25 -35.88 -4.09 -46.88
N CYS A 26 -35.18 -5.14 -46.39
CA CYS A 26 -34.01 -5.71 -47.07
C CYS A 26 -34.27 -6.19 -48.47
N PRO A 27 -33.30 -6.21 -49.35
CA PRO A 27 -33.11 -7.39 -50.18
C PRO A 27 -31.67 -7.97 -50.23
N HIS A 28 -31.69 -9.28 -50.09
CA HIS A 28 -30.93 -10.34 -50.76
C HIS A 28 -29.43 -10.21 -51.13
N ARG A 29 -28.69 -11.19 -50.61
CA ARG A 29 -27.50 -11.81 -51.19
C ARG A 29 -27.75 -12.29 -52.63
N PRO A 30 -26.65 -12.46 -53.44
CA PRO A 30 -26.23 -13.84 -53.69
C PRO A 30 -24.73 -14.14 -53.60
N ALA A 31 -24.52 -15.46 -53.64
CA ALA A 31 -23.29 -16.20 -53.40
C ALA A 31 -22.42 -16.39 -54.67
N ALA A 32 -21.21 -16.89 -54.37
CA ALA A 32 -20.38 -17.82 -55.11
C ALA A 32 -19.53 -17.31 -56.29
N ALA A 33 -18.22 -17.59 -56.20
CA ALA A 33 -17.56 -18.47 -57.12
C ALA A 33 -16.12 -18.81 -56.68
N GLN A 34 -15.82 -20.10 -56.71
CA GLN A 34 -14.55 -20.79 -56.60
C GLN A 34 -13.67 -20.55 -57.83
N SER A 35 -12.33 -20.65 -57.66
CA SER A 35 -11.37 -21.36 -58.55
C SER A 35 -9.97 -21.24 -57.93
N ASP A 36 -9.35 -22.28 -57.44
CA ASP A 36 -8.55 -23.32 -58.06
C ASP A 36 -7.30 -22.86 -58.81
N ARG A 37 -6.22 -23.50 -58.40
CA ARG A 37 -4.97 -23.97 -59.03
C ARG A 37 -3.72 -23.43 -58.36
N ALA A 38 -2.94 -24.24 -57.63
CA ALA A 38 -2.17 -25.43 -58.00
C ALA A 38 -0.78 -25.11 -58.62
N SER A 39 0.18 -25.84 -58.09
CA SER A 39 1.52 -26.17 -58.61
C SER A 39 2.69 -25.27 -58.16
N ALA A 40 3.90 -25.72 -57.81
CA ALA A 40 4.57 -27.00 -57.88
C ALA A 40 5.85 -26.93 -57.01
N ARG A 41 6.28 -28.05 -56.47
CA ARG A 41 7.67 -28.33 -56.03
C ARG A 41 8.56 -28.61 -57.25
N PRO A 42 9.92 -28.64 -57.20
CA PRO A 42 10.77 -29.53 -56.43
C PRO A 42 12.08 -28.88 -55.93
N GLY A 43 12.82 -29.32 -54.92
CA GLY A 43 13.55 -30.54 -54.78
C GLY A 43 15.05 -30.29 -54.81
N HIS A 44 15.81 -30.63 -53.75
CA HIS A 44 17.06 -31.34 -53.79
C HIS A 44 17.61 -31.65 -52.41
N ARG A 45 17.89 -32.90 -52.17
CA ARG A 45 18.74 -33.51 -51.14
C ARG A 45 20.15 -33.72 -51.73
N PRO A 46 21.08 -34.38 -51.02
CA PRO A 46 21.61 -34.38 -49.64
C PRO A 46 23.15 -34.34 -49.59
N LEU A 47 23.76 -34.53 -48.41
CA LEU A 47 25.04 -35.18 -48.05
C LEU A 47 25.48 -34.58 -46.72
N GLY A 48 25.78 -35.24 -45.64
CA GLY A 48 26.38 -36.51 -45.33
C GLY A 48 27.29 -36.30 -44.15
N GLY A 49 27.31 -37.23 -43.18
CA GLY A 49 28.48 -37.41 -42.33
C GLY A 49 28.22 -37.46 -40.80
N GLU A 50 28.02 -38.66 -40.32
CA GLU A 50 28.62 -39.35 -39.17
C GLU A 50 28.32 -38.90 -37.73
N GLY A 51 27.60 -39.79 -37.02
CA GLY A 51 27.63 -39.93 -35.55
C GLY A 51 28.86 -40.77 -35.11
N PRO A 52 28.96 -41.36 -33.93
CA PRO A 52 27.94 -41.67 -32.92
C PRO A 52 28.44 -41.52 -31.45
N ARG A 53 27.59 -41.61 -30.44
CA ARG A 53 27.67 -42.61 -29.37
C ARG A 53 26.55 -42.48 -28.34
N ARG A 54 25.95 -43.61 -28.04
CA ARG A 54 24.86 -43.90 -27.10
C ARG A 54 25.34 -43.89 -25.67
N GLY A 55 24.44 -43.46 -24.75
CA GLY A 55 24.49 -43.76 -23.35
C GLY A 55 23.08 -43.87 -22.79
N HIS A 56 22.58 -45.11 -22.70
CA HIS A 56 21.33 -45.50 -22.09
C HIS A 56 21.37 -45.28 -20.58
N TRP A 57 20.32 -44.66 -20.00
CA TRP A 57 19.85 -45.05 -18.67
C TRP A 57 18.33 -45.23 -18.70
N ARG A 58 17.93 -46.43 -18.27
CA ARG A 58 16.56 -46.97 -18.28
C ARG A 58 15.77 -46.53 -17.07
N HIS A 59 14.48 -46.30 -17.28
CA HIS A 59 13.40 -46.29 -16.28
C HIS A 59 13.42 -47.48 -15.36
N ARG A 60 13.09 -47.24 -14.06
CA ARG A 60 12.29 -48.14 -13.24
C ARG A 60 11.37 -47.35 -12.34
N ALA A 61 10.11 -47.41 -12.66
CA ALA A 61 9.01 -47.22 -11.71
C ALA A 61 8.94 -48.42 -10.77
N ARG A 62 8.70 -48.17 -9.49
CA ARG A 62 8.04 -49.11 -8.60
C ARG A 62 7.17 -48.39 -7.61
N THR A 63 5.90 -48.64 -7.76
CA THR A 63 4.83 -48.51 -6.76
C THR A 63 5.05 -49.48 -5.62
N ALA A 64 4.84 -49.06 -4.37
CA ALA A 64 4.29 -49.89 -3.31
C ALA A 64 3.80 -49.03 -2.15
N SER A 65 2.53 -49.14 -1.87
CA SER A 65 1.81 -48.79 -0.65
C SER A 65 2.19 -49.69 0.52
N SER A 66 2.28 -49.15 1.74
CA SER A 66 1.66 -49.77 2.94
C SER A 66 1.82 -48.86 4.16
N LEU A 67 0.73 -48.73 4.88
CA LEU A 67 0.56 -48.20 6.24
C LEU A 67 1.37 -49.01 7.23
N ASP A 68 1.94 -48.34 8.29
CA ASP A 68 1.82 -48.88 9.66
C ASP A 68 2.03 -47.76 10.69
N ALA A 69 1.18 -47.82 11.70
CA ALA A 69 1.13 -46.99 12.89
C ALA A 69 2.24 -47.37 13.86
N ASN A 70 2.97 -46.39 14.41
CA ASN A 70 3.33 -46.34 15.83
C ASN A 70 4.15 -45.08 16.13
N GLY A 71 3.74 -44.34 17.16
CA GLY A 71 4.39 -43.16 17.63
C GLY A 71 5.77 -43.41 18.26
N ALA A 72 6.72 -42.57 17.90
CA ALA A 72 7.91 -42.32 18.69
C ALA A 72 8.47 -40.91 18.41
N ALA A 73 8.61 -40.15 19.47
CA ALA A 73 9.23 -38.83 19.51
C ALA A 73 10.71 -38.89 19.05
N VAL A 74 11.10 -38.09 18.09
CA VAL A 74 12.49 -37.93 17.66
C VAL A 74 13.01 -36.60 18.20
N SER A 75 13.86 -36.67 19.21
CA SER A 75 14.65 -35.60 19.75
C SER A 75 15.82 -35.28 18.80
N TRP A 76 15.91 -34.04 18.30
CA TRP A 76 17.08 -33.59 17.56
C TRP A 76 18.22 -33.20 18.48
N ARG A 77 19.27 -34.02 18.50
CA ARG A 77 20.57 -33.62 19.05
C ARG A 77 21.39 -32.88 18.00
N LEU A 78 21.80 -31.68 18.35
CA LEU A 78 22.83 -30.90 17.63
C LEU A 78 24.17 -31.66 17.74
N ALA A 79 24.69 -32.15 16.62
CA ALA A 79 26.06 -32.65 16.50
C ALA A 79 26.98 -31.52 16.01
N SER A 80 27.87 -31.06 16.88
CA SER A 80 28.96 -30.18 16.59
C SER A 80 30.07 -30.92 15.82
N LEU A 81 30.35 -30.52 14.60
CA LEU A 81 31.55 -30.93 13.84
C LEU A 81 32.69 -29.96 14.17
N ALA A 82 33.60 -30.39 15.06
CA ALA A 82 34.88 -29.76 15.24
C ALA A 82 35.89 -30.42 14.32
N GLY A 83 36.32 -29.72 13.28
CA GLY A 83 37.42 -30.11 12.42
C GLY A 83 38.77 -29.80 13.10
N ARG A 84 39.58 -30.83 13.28
CA ARG A 84 40.97 -30.73 13.77
C ARG A 84 41.86 -30.21 12.64
N ALA A 85 42.52 -29.07 12.83
CA ALA A 85 43.76 -28.70 12.14
C ALA A 85 44.85 -28.55 13.19
N GLY A 86 45.90 -29.36 13.04
CA GLY A 86 47.03 -29.38 13.97
C GLY A 86 47.95 -28.15 13.84
N TRP A 87 48.35 -27.60 14.96
CA TRP A 87 49.44 -26.66 15.04
C TRP A 87 50.51 -27.20 16.00
N GLN A 88 51.73 -27.20 15.48
CA GLN A 88 52.94 -27.64 16.17
C GLN A 88 53.35 -26.64 17.26
N HIS A 89 53.87 -27.18 18.37
CA HIS A 89 54.45 -26.47 19.49
C HIS A 89 55.69 -25.66 19.07
N HIS A 90 55.74 -24.39 19.43
CA HIS A 90 56.99 -23.64 19.61
C HIS A 90 57.01 -22.97 20.98
N ASP A 91 58.18 -23.09 21.55
CA ASP A 91 58.66 -22.84 22.92
C ASP A 91 58.30 -21.49 23.55
N GLY A 92 58.09 -21.62 24.83
CA GLY A 92 57.93 -20.70 25.90
C GLY A 92 58.72 -19.38 25.92
N ARG A 93 57.95 -18.32 26.14
CA ARG A 93 58.36 -17.20 27.03
C ARG A 93 57.06 -16.46 27.43
N ARG A 94 56.74 -16.46 28.74
CA ARG A 94 55.67 -15.66 29.32
C ARG A 94 56.09 -14.19 29.34
N PRO A 95 55.22 -13.26 28.85
CA PRO A 95 55.37 -11.85 29.14
C PRO A 95 54.90 -11.52 30.57
N PRO A 96 55.45 -10.46 31.23
CA PRO A 96 55.15 -10.12 32.61
C PRO A 96 53.71 -9.66 32.79
N ARG A 97 53.10 -10.05 33.92
CA ARG A 97 51.76 -9.66 34.35
C ARG A 97 51.70 -8.13 34.55
N ALA A 98 50.88 -7.46 33.75
CA ALA A 98 50.45 -6.10 34.05
C ALA A 98 49.54 -6.14 35.29
N ARG A 99 49.85 -5.31 36.29
CA ARG A 99 49.02 -5.09 37.48
C ARG A 99 47.74 -4.38 37.02
N HIS A 100 46.62 -5.00 37.31
CA HIS A 100 45.32 -4.32 37.28
C HIS A 100 45.27 -3.32 38.44
N PRO A 101 44.83 -2.08 38.23
CA PRO A 101 44.48 -1.21 39.33
C PRO A 101 43.21 -1.71 40.01
N ASP A 102 43.19 -1.60 41.35
CA ASP A 102 42.06 -1.98 42.19
C ASP A 102 40.80 -1.17 41.79
N PRO A 103 39.58 -1.80 41.86
CA PRO A 103 38.36 -1.07 41.59
C PRO A 103 38.12 -0.02 42.69
N PRO A 104 37.59 1.17 42.32
CA PRO A 104 37.25 2.18 43.32
C PRO A 104 36.09 1.67 44.21
N ASP A 105 36.24 1.96 45.47
CA ASP A 105 35.30 1.68 46.57
C ASP A 105 33.91 2.27 46.27
N ASP A 106 32.96 1.43 45.92
CA ASP A 106 31.61 1.83 45.50
C ASP A 106 30.67 1.79 46.72
N THR A 107 30.88 2.72 47.67
CA THR A 107 29.89 3.08 48.69
C THR A 107 28.95 4.15 48.12
N ARG A 108 28.13 3.81 47.10
CA ARG A 108 26.93 4.55 46.70
C ARG A 108 25.81 3.61 46.29
N ALA A 109 25.36 2.83 47.27
CA ALA A 109 23.95 2.39 47.30
C ALA A 109 23.10 3.62 47.55
N THR A 110 22.06 3.81 46.77
CA THR A 110 20.85 4.63 46.86
C THR A 110 20.62 5.47 45.62
N GLY A 111 20.30 4.81 44.52
CA GLY A 111 19.75 5.45 43.31
C GLY A 111 18.31 5.07 42.97
N VAL A 112 17.69 4.17 43.75
CA VAL A 112 16.35 3.64 43.44
C VAL A 112 15.20 4.38 44.19
N GLU A 113 15.51 5.20 45.21
CA GLU A 113 14.49 5.92 45.97
C GLU A 113 14.18 7.35 45.51
N ARG A 114 14.77 7.84 44.41
CA ARG A 114 14.49 9.20 43.91
C ARG A 114 13.52 9.29 42.73
N LEU A 115 12.82 8.24 42.39
CA LEU A 115 11.78 8.27 41.37
C LEU A 115 10.37 8.55 41.94
N ALA A 116 10.25 8.72 43.27
CA ALA A 116 8.96 8.98 43.94
C ALA A 116 8.77 10.44 44.38
N SER A 117 9.76 11.33 44.27
CA SER A 117 9.58 12.75 44.52
C SER A 117 9.52 13.52 43.19
N GLY A 118 8.31 13.77 42.74
CA GLY A 118 8.01 14.48 41.50
C GLY A 118 8.47 15.93 41.50
N GLU A 119 9.70 16.19 41.21
CA GLU A 119 10.10 17.45 40.57
C GLU A 119 9.81 17.35 39.08
N ARG A 120 8.65 17.85 38.67
CA ARG A 120 8.34 18.18 37.28
C ARG A 120 9.40 19.16 36.77
N ARG A 121 10.48 18.66 36.23
CA ARG A 121 11.29 19.47 35.32
C ARG A 121 10.36 19.80 34.15
N GLY A 122 9.92 21.04 34.10
CA GLY A 122 9.19 21.61 32.97
C GLY A 122 10.05 21.53 31.72
N GLY A 123 10.04 20.36 31.05
CA GLY A 123 10.30 20.29 29.65
C GLY A 123 9.15 21.03 29.00
N VAL A 124 9.44 22.14 28.36
CA VAL A 124 8.51 22.85 27.48
C VAL A 124 8.11 21.84 26.41
N VAL A 125 7.06 21.07 26.67
CA VAL A 125 6.22 20.51 25.63
C VAL A 125 5.67 21.76 24.96
N ALA A 126 6.15 22.08 23.77
CA ALA A 126 5.55 23.13 22.97
C ALA A 126 4.04 22.86 22.99
N GLU A 127 3.28 23.75 23.62
CA GLU A 127 1.82 23.72 23.56
C GLU A 127 1.45 23.83 22.09
N HIS A 128 1.28 22.67 21.45
CA HIS A 128 0.69 22.61 20.13
C HIS A 128 -0.73 23.10 20.31
N SER A 129 -1.01 24.33 19.92
CA SER A 129 -2.36 24.86 19.94
C SER A 129 -3.28 23.86 19.24
N HIS A 130 -4.28 23.35 19.97
CA HIS A 130 -5.27 22.45 19.38
C HIS A 130 -5.95 23.12 18.18
N LEU A 131 -6.44 22.31 17.27
CA LEU A 131 -7.23 22.77 16.13
C LEU A 131 -8.55 23.33 16.67
N THR A 132 -9.00 24.48 16.17
CA THR A 132 -10.34 25.01 16.50
C THR A 132 -11.40 24.39 15.59
N ALA A 133 -12.67 24.44 16.02
CA ALA A 133 -13.78 23.92 15.22
C ALA A 133 -13.89 24.62 13.86
N ASP A 134 -13.73 25.94 13.81
CA ASP A 134 -13.78 26.71 12.56
C ASP A 134 -12.62 26.36 11.61
N GLU A 135 -11.41 26.18 12.14
CA GLU A 135 -10.27 25.70 11.35
C GLU A 135 -10.54 24.28 10.82
N ALA A 136 -11.12 23.39 11.64
CA ALA A 136 -11.45 22.03 11.21
C ALA A 136 -12.45 22.03 10.05
N VAL A 137 -13.50 22.83 10.12
CA VAL A 137 -14.51 22.98 9.06
C VAL A 137 -13.87 23.52 7.77
N ALA A 138 -13.05 24.57 7.85
CA ALA A 138 -12.38 25.13 6.67
C ALA A 138 -11.44 24.12 5.98
N HIS A 139 -10.73 23.32 6.77
CA HIS A 139 -9.87 22.26 6.23
C HIS A 139 -10.68 21.10 5.64
N ALA A 140 -11.82 20.74 6.25
CA ALA A 140 -12.73 19.72 5.74
C ALA A 140 -13.36 20.11 4.40
N GLU A 141 -13.74 21.39 4.23
CA GLU A 141 -14.23 21.89 2.94
C GLU A 141 -13.19 21.71 1.84
N THR A 142 -11.92 22.00 2.14
CA THR A 142 -10.83 21.80 1.19
C THR A 142 -10.63 20.29 0.88
N ALA A 143 -10.63 19.43 1.89
CA ALA A 143 -10.54 17.98 1.71
C ALA A 143 -11.74 17.42 0.94
N SER A 144 -12.94 17.92 1.20
CA SER A 144 -14.16 17.54 0.48
C SER A 144 -14.09 17.90 -1.01
N ARG A 145 -13.53 19.07 -1.35
CA ARG A 145 -13.30 19.45 -2.74
C ARG A 145 -12.35 18.47 -3.44
N VAL A 146 -11.26 18.08 -2.77
CA VAL A 146 -10.34 17.05 -3.31
C VAL A 146 -11.08 15.74 -3.58
N LEU A 147 -11.87 15.26 -2.60
CA LEU A 147 -12.66 14.03 -2.77
C LEU A 147 -13.64 14.14 -3.94
N THR A 148 -14.35 15.25 -4.04
CA THR A 148 -15.32 15.50 -5.12
C THR A 148 -14.67 15.44 -6.49
N GLU A 149 -13.52 16.10 -6.68
CA GLU A 149 -12.82 16.09 -7.95
C GLU A 149 -12.33 14.69 -8.34
N ILE A 150 -11.84 13.90 -7.37
CA ILE A 150 -11.39 12.53 -7.63
C ILE A 150 -12.57 11.62 -7.96
N GLN A 151 -13.67 11.70 -7.22
CA GLN A 151 -14.88 10.89 -7.41
C GLN A 151 -15.59 11.19 -8.74
N ARG A 152 -15.37 12.37 -9.33
CA ARG A 152 -15.82 12.66 -10.71
C ARG A 152 -15.18 11.74 -11.73
N VAL A 153 -14.04 11.14 -11.44
CA VAL A 153 -13.27 10.31 -12.37
C VAL A 153 -13.26 8.85 -11.93
N VAL A 154 -13.04 8.59 -10.64
CA VAL A 154 -12.97 7.26 -10.06
C VAL A 154 -14.33 6.90 -9.48
N LEU A 155 -15.06 6.01 -10.17
CA LEU A 155 -16.42 5.59 -9.80
C LEU A 155 -16.37 4.33 -8.94
N GLY A 156 -17.29 4.23 -7.97
CA GLY A 156 -17.53 3.03 -7.16
C GLY A 156 -16.38 2.61 -6.24
N GLN A 157 -15.46 3.54 -5.94
CA GLN A 157 -14.32 3.31 -5.06
C GLN A 157 -14.24 4.35 -3.94
N GLU A 158 -15.39 4.82 -3.45
CA GLU A 158 -15.50 5.94 -2.50
C GLU A 158 -14.70 5.69 -1.23
N VAL A 159 -14.74 4.45 -0.72
CA VAL A 159 -14.01 4.05 0.50
C VAL A 159 -12.50 4.15 0.26
N VAL A 160 -12.01 3.59 -0.84
CA VAL A 160 -10.58 3.60 -1.19
C VAL A 160 -10.08 5.01 -1.44
N VAL A 161 -10.89 5.87 -2.08
CA VAL A 161 -10.57 7.30 -2.30
C VAL A 161 -10.42 8.01 -0.95
N ARG A 162 -11.33 7.80 0.00
CA ARG A 162 -11.26 8.41 1.34
C ARG A 162 -10.07 7.88 2.14
N GLU A 163 -9.85 6.56 2.19
CA GLU A 163 -8.71 5.94 2.85
C GLU A 163 -7.38 6.46 2.30
N SER A 164 -7.28 6.58 0.97
CA SER A 164 -6.11 7.14 0.30
C SER A 164 -5.85 8.59 0.69
N LEU A 165 -6.89 9.42 0.79
CA LEU A 165 -6.76 10.79 1.26
C LEU A 165 -6.34 10.84 2.73
N HIS A 166 -6.93 10.01 3.60
CA HIS A 166 -6.53 9.94 5.01
C HIS A 166 -5.04 9.59 5.15
N ALA A 167 -4.56 8.58 4.40
CA ALA A 167 -3.15 8.20 4.42
C ALA A 167 -2.23 9.32 3.93
N LEU A 168 -2.62 10.01 2.86
CA LEU A 168 -1.87 11.12 2.29
C LEU A 168 -1.77 12.30 3.27
N LEU A 169 -2.87 12.64 3.94
CA LEU A 169 -2.90 13.68 4.98
C LEU A 169 -2.15 13.29 6.26
N ALA A 170 -2.15 12.00 6.62
CA ALA A 170 -1.35 11.43 7.71
C ALA A 170 0.15 11.28 7.35
N ALA A 171 0.57 11.77 6.17
CA ALA A 171 1.94 11.66 5.64
C ALA A 171 2.46 10.21 5.58
N GLY A 172 1.58 9.26 5.23
CA GLY A 172 1.88 7.84 5.08
C GLY A 172 1.82 7.37 3.64
N HIS A 173 2.20 6.11 3.43
CA HIS A 173 2.21 5.43 2.14
C HIS A 173 1.01 4.48 2.06
N VAL A 174 0.54 4.19 0.85
CA VAL A 174 -0.68 3.40 0.59
C VAL A 174 -0.33 2.16 -0.22
N LEU A 175 -0.83 1.00 0.20
CA LEU A 175 -0.83 -0.21 -0.60
C LEU A 175 -2.23 -0.43 -1.16
N LEU A 176 -2.36 -0.44 -2.48
CA LEU A 176 -3.60 -0.69 -3.21
C LEU A 176 -3.60 -2.13 -3.72
N GLU A 177 -4.45 -2.96 -3.18
CA GLU A 177 -4.59 -4.36 -3.59
C GLU A 177 -5.91 -4.57 -4.33
N GLY A 178 -5.89 -5.34 -5.41
CA GLY A 178 -7.10 -5.69 -6.14
C GLY A 178 -6.80 -6.26 -7.52
N PRO A 179 -7.80 -6.85 -8.18
CA PRO A 179 -7.64 -7.41 -9.53
C PRO A 179 -7.26 -6.34 -10.55
N PRO A 180 -6.72 -6.72 -11.70
CA PRO A 180 -6.44 -5.79 -12.79
C PRO A 180 -7.73 -5.11 -13.27
N GLY A 181 -7.61 -3.87 -13.76
CA GLY A 181 -8.76 -3.13 -14.29
C GLY A 181 -9.63 -2.40 -13.25
N THR A 182 -9.33 -2.48 -11.95
CA THR A 182 -10.08 -1.81 -10.88
C THR A 182 -9.69 -0.34 -10.64
N ALA A 183 -9.15 0.33 -11.63
CA ALA A 183 -8.82 1.76 -11.63
C ALA A 183 -7.71 2.22 -10.64
N LYS A 184 -6.83 1.31 -10.14
CA LYS A 184 -5.74 1.66 -9.22
C LYS A 184 -4.85 2.80 -9.75
N THR A 185 -4.35 2.66 -10.98
CA THR A 185 -3.51 3.68 -11.64
C THR A 185 -4.27 4.98 -11.89
N LEU A 186 -5.56 4.90 -12.24
CA LEU A 186 -6.43 6.05 -12.46
C LEU A 186 -6.63 6.84 -11.18
N LEU A 187 -6.85 6.17 -10.04
CA LEU A 187 -6.99 6.78 -8.72
C LEU A 187 -5.78 7.66 -8.39
N VAL A 188 -4.56 7.12 -8.54
CA VAL A 188 -3.34 7.86 -8.17
C VAL A 188 -3.11 9.05 -9.11
N ARG A 189 -3.41 8.91 -10.41
CA ARG A 189 -3.36 10.02 -11.36
C ARG A 189 -4.38 11.11 -11.01
N ALA A 190 -5.61 10.71 -10.63
CA ALA A 190 -6.63 11.67 -10.21
C ALA A 190 -6.19 12.46 -8.95
N PHE A 191 -5.56 11.79 -7.98
CA PHE A 191 -4.95 12.48 -6.83
C PHE A 191 -3.86 13.47 -7.28
N ASN A 192 -3.00 13.06 -8.21
CA ASN A 192 -1.95 13.95 -8.70
C ASN A 192 -2.51 15.24 -9.31
N GLU A 193 -3.53 15.12 -10.17
CA GLU A 193 -4.15 16.29 -10.81
C GLU A 193 -4.83 17.21 -9.79
N ALA A 194 -5.56 16.63 -8.83
CA ALA A 194 -6.23 17.39 -7.77
C ALA A 194 -5.25 18.13 -6.85
N LEU A 195 -4.03 17.60 -6.69
CA LEU A 195 -3.02 18.10 -5.75
C LEU A 195 -1.86 18.85 -6.43
N GLY A 196 -1.74 18.81 -7.74
CA GLY A 196 -0.67 19.52 -8.48
C GLY A 196 0.74 19.16 -8.04
N LEU A 197 1.00 17.90 -7.69
CA LEU A 197 2.27 17.42 -7.16
C LEU A 197 3.23 16.95 -8.26
N ALA A 198 4.52 16.93 -7.96
CA ALA A 198 5.50 16.27 -8.84
C ALA A 198 5.26 14.74 -8.81
N PHE A 199 4.82 14.20 -9.94
CA PHE A 199 4.41 12.79 -10.05
C PHE A 199 5.39 11.96 -10.88
N ARG A 200 5.61 10.72 -10.45
CA ARG A 200 6.32 9.69 -11.22
C ARG A 200 5.61 8.34 -11.09
N ARG A 201 5.55 7.61 -12.20
CA ARG A 201 5.11 6.22 -12.22
C ARG A 201 6.31 5.33 -12.48
N ILE A 202 6.45 4.29 -11.67
CA ILE A 202 7.46 3.24 -11.79
C ILE A 202 6.71 1.94 -12.00
N GLN A 203 6.88 1.32 -13.19
CA GLN A 203 6.36 -0.01 -13.44
C GLN A 203 7.38 -1.02 -12.94
N PHE A 204 7.02 -1.83 -11.97
CA PHE A 204 7.89 -2.86 -11.41
C PHE A 204 7.88 -4.09 -12.33
N THR A 205 9.08 -4.55 -12.73
CA THR A 205 9.31 -5.70 -13.60
C THR A 205 10.43 -6.57 -13.04
N ALA A 206 10.52 -7.82 -13.50
CA ALA A 206 11.50 -8.77 -12.98
C ALA A 206 12.97 -8.38 -13.23
N ASP A 207 13.21 -7.51 -14.19
CA ASP A 207 14.54 -6.99 -14.57
C ASP A 207 14.86 -5.61 -13.99
N LEU A 208 13.92 -4.97 -13.28
CA LEU A 208 14.10 -3.64 -12.69
C LEU A 208 15.17 -3.66 -11.58
N MET A 209 16.18 -2.80 -11.72
CA MET A 209 17.28 -2.69 -10.76
C MET A 209 17.03 -1.58 -9.72
N PRO A 210 17.60 -1.67 -8.51
CA PRO A 210 17.53 -0.59 -7.51
C PRO A 210 17.96 0.78 -8.05
N SER A 211 19.04 0.83 -8.83
CA SER A 211 19.56 2.05 -9.45
C SER A 211 18.59 2.72 -10.42
N ASP A 212 17.67 1.95 -11.04
CA ASP A 212 16.67 2.50 -11.96
C ASP A 212 15.64 3.36 -11.23
N ILE A 213 15.42 3.07 -9.95
CA ILE A 213 14.46 3.80 -9.11
C ILE A 213 15.13 4.85 -8.24
N THR A 214 16.32 4.58 -7.70
CA THR A 214 17.05 5.49 -6.79
C THR A 214 17.86 6.53 -7.53
N GLY A 215 18.34 6.22 -8.73
CA GLY A 215 19.27 7.04 -9.47
C GLY A 215 20.69 6.53 -9.36
N VAL A 216 21.60 7.20 -10.06
CA VAL A 216 23.00 6.80 -10.24
C VAL A 216 23.92 8.01 -10.21
N SER A 217 25.18 7.82 -9.77
CA SER A 217 26.25 8.80 -9.98
C SER A 217 26.85 8.63 -11.37
N ILE A 218 26.94 9.71 -12.13
CA ILE A 218 27.46 9.74 -13.49
C ILE A 218 28.74 10.56 -13.50
N LEU A 219 29.81 10.04 -14.11
CA LEU A 219 31.04 10.77 -14.32
C LEU A 219 30.82 11.78 -15.47
N ASN A 220 30.97 13.07 -15.17
CA ASN A 220 30.86 14.12 -16.17
C ASN A 220 32.15 14.29 -16.98
N ALA A 221 32.08 15.11 -18.04
CA ALA A 221 33.23 15.42 -18.89
C ALA A 221 34.37 16.14 -18.13
N SER A 222 34.09 16.77 -16.98
CA SER A 222 35.08 17.39 -16.10
C SER A 222 35.81 16.41 -15.16
N GLY A 223 35.39 15.11 -15.13
CA GLY A 223 35.93 14.10 -14.24
C GLY A 223 35.32 14.04 -12.86
N ASP A 224 34.22 14.79 -12.61
CA ASP A 224 33.49 14.80 -11.37
C ASP A 224 32.27 13.85 -11.41
N PHE A 225 31.95 13.24 -10.28
CA PHE A 225 30.71 12.46 -10.13
C PHE A 225 29.52 13.38 -9.83
N THR A 226 28.47 13.26 -10.63
CA THR A 226 27.23 14.01 -10.42
C THR A 226 26.08 13.02 -10.22
N PHE A 227 25.34 13.18 -9.14
CA PHE A 227 24.16 12.36 -8.87
C PHE A 227 23.03 12.73 -9.84
N ARG A 228 22.53 11.74 -10.57
CA ARG A 228 21.33 11.81 -11.36
C ARG A 228 20.20 11.12 -10.62
N ALA A 229 19.27 11.93 -10.09
CA ALA A 229 18.13 11.44 -9.32
C ALA A 229 17.25 10.51 -10.15
N GLY A 230 16.83 9.40 -9.55
CA GLY A 230 15.88 8.46 -10.11
C GLY A 230 14.42 8.90 -9.91
N PRO A 231 13.46 8.12 -10.42
CA PRO A 231 12.04 8.46 -10.36
C PRO A 231 11.45 8.47 -8.94
N LEU A 232 12.15 7.96 -7.93
CA LEU A 232 11.72 8.10 -6.52
C LEU A 232 11.74 9.55 -6.04
N PHE A 233 12.54 10.43 -6.64
CA PHE A 233 12.64 11.84 -6.26
C PHE A 233 11.46 12.64 -6.84
N ALA A 234 10.27 12.40 -6.30
CA ALA A 234 9.03 13.08 -6.61
C ALA A 234 8.20 13.25 -5.32
N ASP A 235 7.12 14.03 -5.40
CA ASP A 235 6.18 14.19 -4.28
C ASP A 235 5.23 13.00 -4.17
N LEU A 236 4.75 12.52 -5.33
CA LEU A 236 3.83 11.40 -5.44
C LEU A 236 4.41 10.35 -6.39
N VAL A 237 4.67 9.16 -5.86
CA VAL A 237 5.19 8.03 -6.63
C VAL A 237 4.14 6.92 -6.70
N LEU A 238 3.82 6.48 -7.92
CA LEU A 238 3.07 5.26 -8.15
C LEU A 238 4.06 4.12 -8.44
N ALA A 239 4.22 3.21 -7.48
CA ALA A 239 4.95 1.95 -7.64
C ALA A 239 3.97 0.88 -8.12
N ASP A 240 3.88 0.71 -9.45
CA ASP A 240 2.87 -0.16 -10.07
C ASP A 240 3.39 -1.60 -10.14
N GLU A 241 2.59 -2.56 -9.62
CA GLU A 241 2.89 -3.99 -9.56
C GLU A 241 4.19 -4.30 -8.78
N ILE A 242 4.30 -3.75 -7.56
CA ILE A 242 5.51 -3.84 -6.73
C ILE A 242 6.00 -5.30 -6.52
N ASN A 243 5.08 -6.26 -6.49
CA ASN A 243 5.39 -7.68 -6.30
C ASN A 243 6.03 -8.36 -7.53
N ARG A 244 6.18 -7.67 -8.67
CA ARG A 244 6.87 -8.22 -9.85
C ARG A 244 8.38 -7.99 -9.85
N ALA A 245 8.89 -7.05 -9.08
CA ALA A 245 10.34 -6.80 -9.03
C ALA A 245 11.05 -7.66 -7.99
N PRO A 246 12.37 -7.91 -8.20
CA PRO A 246 13.19 -8.64 -7.24
C PRO A 246 13.21 -7.97 -5.86
N ALA A 247 13.41 -8.76 -4.80
CA ALA A 247 13.42 -8.28 -3.42
C ALA A 247 14.40 -7.12 -3.17
N LYS A 248 15.55 -7.07 -3.87
CA LYS A 248 16.49 -5.96 -3.75
C LYS A 248 15.92 -4.63 -4.21
N THR A 249 15.14 -4.61 -5.28
CA THR A 249 14.51 -3.40 -5.81
C THR A 249 13.33 -2.98 -4.95
N GLN A 250 12.56 -3.94 -4.44
CA GLN A 250 11.52 -3.67 -3.43
C GLN A 250 12.14 -3.03 -2.17
N ALA A 251 13.23 -3.61 -1.65
CA ALA A 251 13.92 -3.10 -0.46
C ALA A 251 14.40 -1.65 -0.63
N ALA A 252 14.90 -1.27 -1.80
CA ALA A 252 15.33 0.11 -2.07
C ALA A 252 14.16 1.11 -2.00
N LEU A 253 12.97 0.76 -2.54
CA LEU A 253 11.77 1.58 -2.38
C LEU A 253 11.36 1.68 -0.91
N LEU A 254 11.33 0.56 -0.22
CA LEU A 254 10.86 0.47 1.16
C LEU A 254 11.82 1.17 2.13
N GLU A 255 13.14 1.15 1.86
CA GLU A 255 14.13 1.96 2.58
C GLU A 255 13.82 3.45 2.41
N ALA A 256 13.64 3.93 1.17
CA ALA A 256 13.29 5.32 0.89
C ALA A 256 12.01 5.76 1.61
N MET A 257 11.01 4.87 1.71
CA MET A 257 9.77 5.12 2.46
C MET A 257 10.01 5.25 3.97
N GLY A 258 10.87 4.41 4.53
CA GLY A 258 11.15 4.39 5.97
C GLY A 258 12.04 5.54 6.43
N GLU A 259 13.14 5.77 5.70
CA GLU A 259 14.19 6.73 6.09
C GLU A 259 13.95 8.13 5.49
N ARG A 260 13.02 8.29 4.55
CA ARG A 260 12.79 9.52 3.77
C ARG A 260 14.06 10.07 3.12
N SER A 261 14.98 9.19 2.79
CA SER A 261 16.23 9.47 2.09
C SER A 261 16.69 8.24 1.33
N VAL A 262 17.54 8.45 0.33
CA VAL A 262 18.19 7.39 -0.44
C VAL A 262 19.70 7.60 -0.34
N THR A 263 20.46 6.54 -0.05
CA THR A 263 21.91 6.59 -0.02
C THR A 263 22.48 6.02 -1.31
N VAL A 264 23.22 6.85 -2.07
CA VAL A 264 23.93 6.47 -3.29
C VAL A 264 25.40 6.82 -3.12
N ASP A 265 26.29 5.85 -3.34
CA ASP A 265 27.74 6.01 -3.22
C ASP A 265 28.17 6.67 -1.91
N GLY A 266 27.52 6.31 -0.79
CA GLY A 266 27.82 6.83 0.54
C GLY A 266 27.27 8.24 0.84
N THR A 267 26.57 8.87 -0.14
CA THR A 267 25.92 10.17 0.03
C THR A 267 24.42 9.99 0.22
N SER A 268 23.86 10.55 1.29
CA SER A 268 22.42 10.52 1.55
C SER A 268 21.71 11.68 0.87
N HIS A 269 20.70 11.36 0.08
CA HIS A 269 19.87 12.32 -0.66
C HIS A 269 18.46 12.34 -0.05
N PRO A 270 18.00 13.45 0.56
CA PRO A 270 16.70 13.53 1.18
C PRO A 270 15.57 13.51 0.15
N MET A 271 14.45 12.89 0.51
CA MET A 271 13.21 12.90 -0.28
C MET A 271 12.43 14.20 -0.05
N SER A 272 11.49 14.49 -0.96
CA SER A 272 10.56 15.61 -0.77
C SER A 272 9.79 15.50 0.56
N ALA A 273 9.47 16.63 1.18
CA ALA A 273 8.61 16.69 2.37
C ALA A 273 7.21 16.12 2.10
N SER A 274 6.75 16.23 0.86
CA SER A 274 5.46 15.68 0.40
C SER A 274 5.54 14.21 -0.03
N PHE A 275 6.75 13.60 -0.04
CA PHE A 275 6.96 12.25 -0.56
C PHE A 275 5.95 11.24 -0.03
N THR A 276 5.20 10.67 -0.94
CA THR A 276 4.17 9.66 -0.68
C THR A 276 4.20 8.61 -1.80
N VAL A 277 4.21 7.35 -1.41
CA VAL A 277 4.15 6.20 -2.33
C VAL A 277 2.77 5.59 -2.30
N PHE A 278 2.19 5.40 -3.47
CA PHE A 278 1.09 4.49 -3.73
C PHE A 278 1.67 3.27 -4.43
N ALA A 279 1.70 2.13 -3.76
CA ALA A 279 2.10 0.87 -4.36
C ALA A 279 0.86 0.07 -4.77
N THR A 280 0.91 -0.59 -5.93
CA THR A 280 -0.15 -1.50 -6.35
C THR A 280 0.32 -2.94 -6.29
N GLN A 281 -0.59 -3.83 -5.91
CA GLN A 281 -0.38 -5.28 -5.89
C GLN A 281 -1.58 -5.97 -6.52
N ASN A 282 -1.31 -7.03 -7.30
CA ASN A 282 -2.33 -7.91 -7.82
C ASN A 282 -2.27 -9.24 -7.04
N PRO A 283 -3.29 -9.59 -6.26
CA PRO A 283 -3.29 -10.80 -5.45
C PRO A 283 -3.48 -12.09 -6.27
N ILE A 284 -3.94 -11.98 -7.52
CA ILE A 284 -4.27 -13.14 -8.36
C ILE A 284 -3.04 -13.64 -9.15
N GLU A 285 -2.03 -12.82 -9.35
CA GLU A 285 -0.83 -13.20 -10.10
C GLU A 285 0.21 -13.81 -9.16
N PHE A 286 0.33 -15.14 -9.21
CA PHE A 286 1.34 -15.90 -8.45
C PHE A 286 2.61 -16.17 -9.24
N GLU A 287 2.51 -16.32 -10.56
CA GLU A 287 3.65 -16.66 -11.42
C GLU A 287 4.52 -15.42 -11.69
N GLY A 288 5.82 -15.53 -11.42
CA GLY A 288 6.77 -14.42 -11.61
C GLY A 288 6.66 -13.29 -10.59
N THR A 289 6.05 -13.53 -9.41
CA THR A 289 5.94 -12.53 -8.36
C THR A 289 6.81 -12.86 -7.15
N TYR A 290 7.24 -11.81 -6.44
CA TYR A 290 7.99 -11.87 -5.19
C TYR A 290 7.13 -11.24 -4.09
N PRO A 291 6.58 -12.03 -3.15
CA PRO A 291 5.77 -11.48 -2.07
C PRO A 291 6.58 -10.53 -1.20
N LEU A 292 5.92 -9.46 -0.75
CA LEU A 292 6.52 -8.54 0.22
C LEU A 292 6.55 -9.20 1.60
N PRO A 293 7.70 -9.18 2.31
CA PRO A 293 7.77 -9.66 3.69
C PRO A 293 6.86 -8.84 4.63
N GLU A 294 6.31 -9.47 5.66
CA GLU A 294 5.39 -8.82 6.62
C GLU A 294 6.05 -7.60 7.32
N ALA A 295 7.35 -7.70 7.64
CA ALA A 295 8.11 -6.61 8.25
C ALA A 295 8.22 -5.38 7.33
N GLU A 296 8.13 -5.56 6.03
CA GLU A 296 8.19 -4.51 5.02
C GLU A 296 6.80 -3.94 4.73
N LEU A 297 5.76 -4.78 4.78
CA LEU A 297 4.36 -4.33 4.68
C LEU A 297 4.01 -3.33 5.78
N ASP A 298 4.60 -3.44 6.97
CA ASP A 298 4.39 -2.50 8.10
C ASP A 298 4.82 -1.04 7.80
N ARG A 299 5.55 -0.80 6.71
CA ARG A 299 5.93 0.55 6.24
C ARG A 299 4.77 1.28 5.54
N PHE A 300 3.81 0.54 4.99
CA PHE A 300 2.59 1.13 4.46
C PHE A 300 1.66 1.53 5.61
N LEU A 301 1.10 2.74 5.54
CA LEU A 301 0.20 3.23 6.56
C LEU A 301 -1.17 2.53 6.50
N ILE A 302 -1.67 2.35 5.28
CA ILE A 302 -2.95 1.72 4.96
C ILE A 302 -2.75 0.72 3.83
N LYS A 303 -3.47 -0.41 3.91
CA LYS A 303 -3.75 -1.31 2.78
C LYS A 303 -5.24 -1.20 2.43
N SER A 304 -5.54 -0.64 1.25
CA SER A 304 -6.89 -0.53 0.72
C SER A 304 -7.15 -1.61 -0.34
N THR A 305 -8.29 -2.26 -0.25
CA THR A 305 -8.70 -3.34 -1.16
C THR A 305 -9.71 -2.81 -2.17
N LEU A 306 -9.40 -2.96 -3.45
CA LEU A 306 -10.29 -2.60 -4.56
C LEU A 306 -10.98 -3.87 -5.08
N GLY A 307 -12.31 -3.88 -5.02
CA GLY A 307 -13.13 -4.91 -5.67
C GLY A 307 -13.54 -4.52 -7.09
N TYR A 308 -14.22 -5.43 -7.77
CA TYR A 308 -14.93 -5.08 -8.99
C TYR A 308 -16.10 -4.14 -8.63
N PRO A 309 -16.41 -3.16 -9.49
CA PRO A 309 -17.54 -2.25 -9.25
C PRO A 309 -18.86 -3.00 -9.37
N GLU A 310 -19.91 -2.46 -8.75
CA GLU A 310 -21.28 -2.92 -8.94
C GLU A 310 -21.76 -2.64 -10.38
N ALA A 311 -22.78 -3.38 -10.82
CA ALA A 311 -23.22 -3.38 -12.23
C ALA A 311 -23.67 -1.99 -12.74
N ASP A 312 -24.29 -1.18 -11.90
CA ASP A 312 -24.72 0.19 -12.22
C ASP A 312 -23.52 1.12 -12.40
N VAL A 313 -22.49 0.97 -11.56
CA VAL A 313 -21.22 1.71 -11.65
C VAL A 313 -20.47 1.32 -12.92
N GLU A 314 -20.40 0.02 -13.24
CA GLU A 314 -19.75 -0.47 -14.45
C GLU A 314 -20.46 0.07 -15.71
N SER A 315 -21.80 0.07 -15.71
CA SER A 315 -22.60 0.71 -16.77
C SER A 315 -22.28 2.21 -16.88
N GLY A 316 -22.12 2.90 -15.74
CA GLY A 316 -21.71 4.31 -15.69
C GLY A 316 -20.36 4.56 -16.33
N VAL A 317 -19.38 3.66 -16.14
CA VAL A 317 -18.07 3.73 -16.81
C VAL A 317 -18.23 3.64 -18.33
N LEU A 318 -19.05 2.70 -18.83
CA LEU A 318 -19.31 2.56 -20.27
C LEU A 318 -19.96 3.82 -20.86
N HIS A 319 -20.94 4.40 -20.18
CA HIS A 319 -21.56 5.65 -20.60
C HIS A 319 -20.55 6.81 -20.72
N ARG A 320 -19.60 6.89 -19.79
CA ARG A 320 -18.53 7.90 -19.86
C ARG A 320 -17.60 7.68 -21.04
N VAL A 321 -17.22 6.44 -21.33
CA VAL A 321 -16.39 6.10 -22.50
C VAL A 321 -17.12 6.50 -23.80
N LEU A 322 -18.42 6.22 -23.90
CA LEU A 322 -19.23 6.67 -25.03
C LEU A 322 -19.33 8.20 -25.12
N GLY A 323 -19.24 8.90 -23.99
CA GLY A 323 -19.17 10.35 -23.91
C GLY A 323 -17.78 10.97 -24.21
N GLY A 324 -16.78 10.14 -24.61
CA GLY A 324 -15.44 10.60 -24.97
C GLY A 324 -14.44 10.57 -23.82
N PHE A 325 -14.77 9.92 -22.70
CA PHE A 325 -13.81 9.73 -21.61
C PHE A 325 -12.72 8.75 -22.02
N ASP A 326 -11.46 9.18 -21.89
CA ASP A 326 -10.27 8.35 -22.10
C ASP A 326 -9.46 8.24 -20.82
N SER A 327 -9.42 7.06 -20.20
CA SER A 327 -8.65 6.77 -18.99
C SER A 327 -7.12 6.91 -19.15
N SER A 328 -6.63 6.95 -20.39
CA SER A 328 -5.20 7.16 -20.67
C SER A 328 -4.81 8.64 -20.62
N SER A 329 -5.76 9.55 -20.84
CA SER A 329 -5.56 11.00 -20.95
C SER A 329 -6.20 11.73 -19.77
N VAL A 330 -5.44 11.95 -18.70
CA VAL A 330 -5.91 12.64 -17.49
C VAL A 330 -6.36 14.07 -17.80
N ALA A 331 -5.76 14.72 -18.81
CA ALA A 331 -6.15 16.03 -19.26
C ALA A 331 -7.63 16.12 -19.72
N THR A 332 -8.23 14.98 -20.14
CA THR A 332 -9.65 14.90 -20.54
C THR A 332 -10.61 14.81 -19.36
N PHE A 333 -10.12 14.58 -18.14
CA PHE A 333 -10.97 14.38 -16.95
C PHE A 333 -11.56 15.68 -16.43
N GLY A 334 -10.96 16.81 -16.75
CA GLY A 334 -11.39 18.13 -16.26
C GLY A 334 -11.29 18.26 -14.74
N ILE A 335 -10.38 17.50 -14.09
CA ILE A 335 -10.11 17.65 -12.66
C ILE A 335 -9.53 19.04 -12.42
N GLN A 336 -10.13 19.75 -11.47
CA GLN A 336 -9.61 21.02 -11.00
C GLN A 336 -8.54 20.77 -9.95
N GLN A 337 -7.39 21.44 -10.11
CA GLN A 337 -6.40 21.46 -9.03
C GLN A 337 -6.98 22.19 -7.82
N VAL A 338 -7.04 21.50 -6.67
CA VAL A 338 -7.60 22.03 -5.41
C VAL A 338 -6.50 22.51 -4.48
N LEU A 339 -5.36 21.80 -4.47
CA LEU A 339 -4.21 22.05 -3.62
C LEU A 339 -2.92 22.06 -4.43
N ASP A 340 -1.86 22.50 -3.77
CA ASP A 340 -0.46 22.31 -4.16
C ASP A 340 0.32 21.67 -2.99
N ALA A 341 1.62 21.52 -3.13
CA ALA A 341 2.48 20.98 -2.08
C ALA A 341 2.40 21.79 -0.77
N THR A 342 2.22 23.11 -0.86
CA THR A 342 2.09 24.00 0.30
C THR A 342 0.75 23.78 1.00
N GLY A 343 -0.35 23.72 0.25
CA GLY A 343 -1.67 23.41 0.78
C GLY A 343 -1.73 22.04 1.43
N LEU A 344 -1.08 21.03 0.83
CA LEU A 344 -0.95 19.71 1.43
C LEU A 344 -0.18 19.74 2.75
N ALA A 345 0.94 20.49 2.80
CA ALA A 345 1.72 20.65 4.03
C ALA A 345 0.89 21.32 5.15
N THR A 346 0.05 22.31 4.80
CA THR A 346 -0.87 22.96 5.72
C THR A 346 -1.90 22.00 6.29
N LEU A 347 -2.54 21.19 5.45
CA LEU A 347 -3.48 20.15 5.92
C LEU A 347 -2.79 19.11 6.79
N ARG A 348 -1.58 18.65 6.43
CA ARG A 348 -0.78 17.74 7.26
C ARG A 348 -0.42 18.33 8.63
N ALA A 349 -0.18 19.63 8.68
CA ALA A 349 0.05 20.35 9.96
C ALA A 349 -1.23 20.41 10.80
N ALA A 350 -2.39 20.67 10.19
CA ALA A 350 -3.68 20.68 10.84
C ALA A 350 -4.04 19.29 11.41
N VAL A 351 -3.81 18.20 10.67
CA VAL A 351 -4.03 16.84 11.18
C VAL A 351 -3.33 16.58 12.51
N ARG A 352 -2.08 17.05 12.67
CA ARG A 352 -1.32 16.86 13.91
C ARG A 352 -1.87 17.66 15.11
N ARG A 353 -2.73 18.65 14.85
CA ARG A 353 -3.38 19.49 15.87
C ARG A 353 -4.75 18.93 16.30
N VAL A 354 -5.28 17.92 15.59
CA VAL A 354 -6.53 17.24 15.95
C VAL A 354 -6.35 16.56 17.31
N ARG A 355 -7.26 16.85 18.24
CA ARG A 355 -7.21 16.38 19.61
C ARG A 355 -7.53 14.89 19.72
N VAL A 356 -6.78 14.20 20.57
CA VAL A 356 -7.01 12.80 20.92
C VAL A 356 -6.98 12.66 22.43
N GLU A 357 -8.11 12.28 23.02
CA GLU A 357 -8.24 12.10 24.45
C GLU A 357 -7.53 10.84 24.94
N LEU A 358 -7.04 10.85 26.18
CA LEU A 358 -6.27 9.73 26.75
C LEU A 358 -7.03 8.40 26.72
N PRO A 359 -8.34 8.31 27.05
CA PRO A 359 -9.08 7.05 26.95
C PRO A 359 -9.08 6.45 25.53
N LEU A 360 -9.01 7.29 24.50
CA LEU A 360 -8.95 6.83 23.11
C LEU A 360 -7.56 6.30 22.75
N VAL A 361 -6.49 6.88 23.29
CA VAL A 361 -5.13 6.35 23.16
C VAL A 361 -5.03 4.97 23.82
N GLU A 362 -5.64 4.81 24.99
CA GLU A 362 -5.73 3.50 25.67
C GLU A 362 -6.53 2.48 24.86
N TYR A 363 -7.64 2.90 24.26
CA TYR A 363 -8.46 2.06 23.39
C TYR A 363 -7.69 1.58 22.13
N ILE A 364 -7.01 2.50 21.44
CA ILE A 364 -6.13 2.14 20.28
C ILE A 364 -5.08 1.13 20.72
N THR A 365 -4.46 1.36 21.88
CA THR A 365 -3.43 0.47 22.42
C THR A 365 -4.01 -0.91 22.76
N ALA A 366 -5.18 -0.96 23.41
CA ALA A 366 -5.86 -2.21 23.74
C ALA A 366 -6.22 -3.00 22.49
N LEU A 367 -6.76 -2.33 21.46
CA LEU A 367 -7.13 -2.93 20.18
C LEU A 367 -5.92 -3.56 19.47
N VAL A 368 -4.81 -2.82 19.33
CA VAL A 368 -3.61 -3.34 18.67
C VAL A 368 -2.97 -4.47 19.51
N ARG A 369 -2.94 -4.37 20.84
CA ARG A 369 -2.44 -5.44 21.71
C ARG A 369 -3.28 -6.71 21.64
N ALA A 370 -4.60 -6.57 21.51
CA ALA A 370 -5.51 -7.71 21.40
C ALA A 370 -5.22 -8.57 20.16
N THR A 371 -4.72 -7.99 19.05
CA THR A 371 -4.32 -8.77 17.86
C THR A 371 -3.21 -9.78 18.18
N ARG A 372 -2.33 -9.50 19.16
CA ARG A 372 -1.19 -10.35 19.52
C ARG A 372 -1.61 -11.58 20.36
N ASN A 373 -2.79 -11.51 20.96
CA ASN A 373 -3.33 -12.56 21.83
C ASN A 373 -4.59 -13.21 21.24
N ALA A 374 -4.96 -12.86 20.01
CA ALA A 374 -6.14 -13.40 19.35
C ALA A 374 -5.83 -14.83 18.83
N PRO A 375 -6.60 -15.87 19.22
CA PRO A 375 -6.35 -17.24 18.73
C PRO A 375 -6.48 -17.38 17.21
N ALA A 376 -7.22 -16.48 16.56
CA ALA A 376 -7.41 -16.45 15.12
C ALA A 376 -6.18 -15.93 14.35
N LEU A 377 -5.17 -15.40 15.05
CA LEU A 377 -4.00 -14.77 14.42
C LEU A 377 -2.71 -15.46 14.92
N THR A 378 -1.86 -15.84 13.97
CA THR A 378 -0.50 -16.35 14.26
C THR A 378 0.50 -15.21 14.46
N LEU A 379 0.26 -14.05 13.79
CA LEU A 379 1.03 -12.83 13.96
C LEU A 379 0.09 -11.67 14.24
N GLY A 380 0.34 -10.95 15.34
CA GLY A 380 -0.37 -9.71 15.69
C GLY A 380 0.41 -8.47 15.28
N ALA A 381 -0.29 -7.33 15.25
CA ALA A 381 0.24 -6.06 14.79
C ALA A 381 1.32 -5.47 15.72
N SER A 382 2.31 -4.78 15.12
CA SER A 382 3.42 -4.14 15.82
C SER A 382 2.98 -2.84 16.55
N PRO A 383 3.81 -2.24 17.44
CA PRO A 383 3.52 -0.92 18.00
C PRO A 383 3.41 0.19 16.97
N ARG A 384 4.03 0.04 15.77
CA ARG A 384 3.86 0.98 14.65
C ARG A 384 2.40 1.07 14.21
N ALA A 385 1.65 -0.03 14.31
CA ALA A 385 0.22 -0.05 14.00
C ALA A 385 -0.60 0.89 14.89
N SER A 386 -0.26 1.00 16.20
CA SER A 386 -0.93 1.97 17.09
C SER A 386 -0.70 3.41 16.64
N VAL A 387 0.55 3.74 16.27
CA VAL A 387 0.89 5.06 15.73
C VAL A 387 0.21 5.32 14.38
N ALA A 388 0.15 4.30 13.52
CA ALA A 388 -0.53 4.38 12.24
C ALA A 388 -2.03 4.66 12.43
N LEU A 389 -2.69 3.90 13.29
CA LEU A 389 -4.13 4.04 13.55
C LEU A 389 -4.46 5.40 14.16
N LEU A 390 -3.64 5.90 15.09
CA LEU A 390 -3.77 7.25 15.66
C LEU A 390 -3.72 8.31 14.55
N LYS A 391 -2.69 8.30 13.72
CA LYS A 391 -2.51 9.30 12.64
C LYS A 391 -3.63 9.28 11.61
N VAL A 392 -4.07 8.09 11.22
CA VAL A 392 -5.16 7.92 10.25
C VAL A 392 -6.49 8.39 10.85
N ALA A 393 -6.75 8.11 12.12
CA ALA A 393 -7.94 8.58 12.83
C ALA A 393 -7.97 10.11 12.94
N GLN A 394 -6.82 10.75 13.23
CA GLN A 394 -6.72 12.21 13.21
C GLN A 394 -7.01 12.79 11.82
N ALA A 395 -6.47 12.18 10.76
CA ALA A 395 -6.74 12.61 9.39
C ALA A 395 -8.22 12.46 9.02
N ALA A 396 -8.85 11.37 9.44
CA ALA A 396 -10.27 11.15 9.19
C ALA A 396 -11.14 12.16 9.93
N ALA A 397 -10.85 12.45 11.19
CA ALA A 397 -11.57 13.48 11.97
C ALA A 397 -11.49 14.85 11.28
N LEU A 398 -10.30 15.25 10.78
CA LEU A 398 -10.13 16.50 10.03
C LEU A 398 -10.96 16.53 8.75
N VAL A 399 -10.94 15.43 7.96
CA VAL A 399 -11.73 15.31 6.72
C VAL A 399 -13.23 15.37 6.99
N ASP A 400 -13.66 14.89 8.16
CA ASP A 400 -15.06 14.94 8.63
C ASP A 400 -15.41 16.27 9.35
N GLY A 401 -14.50 17.26 9.38
CA GLY A 401 -14.73 18.60 9.96
C GLY A 401 -14.72 18.65 11.49
N ARG A 402 -14.04 17.70 12.14
CA ARG A 402 -13.95 17.63 13.59
C ARG A 402 -12.54 17.93 14.08
N GLU A 403 -12.45 18.68 15.17
CA GLU A 403 -11.18 18.98 15.84
C GLU A 403 -10.74 17.90 16.84
N TYR A 404 -11.52 16.80 16.97
CA TYR A 404 -11.22 15.66 17.84
C TYR A 404 -11.54 14.31 17.16
N VAL A 405 -10.86 13.26 17.61
CA VAL A 405 -11.06 11.87 17.16
C VAL A 405 -12.12 11.19 18.00
N THR A 406 -12.94 10.33 17.38
CA THR A 406 -13.96 9.50 18.04
C THR A 406 -13.58 8.02 18.04
N PRO A 407 -14.15 7.19 18.95
CA PRO A 407 -13.97 5.74 18.90
C PRO A 407 -14.44 5.10 17.59
N ASP A 408 -15.45 5.67 16.93
CA ASP A 408 -15.97 5.17 15.67
C ASP A 408 -14.99 5.39 14.52
N ASP A 409 -14.19 6.46 14.54
CA ASP A 409 -13.10 6.65 13.58
C ASP A 409 -12.07 5.52 13.69
N VAL A 410 -11.70 5.18 14.93
CA VAL A 410 -10.74 4.10 15.19
C VAL A 410 -11.29 2.77 14.69
N LYS A 411 -12.56 2.44 15.00
CA LYS A 411 -13.20 1.18 14.57
C LYS A 411 -13.29 1.07 13.04
N ARG A 412 -13.72 2.14 12.39
CA ARG A 412 -13.90 2.21 10.94
C ARG A 412 -12.58 2.01 10.19
N LEU A 413 -11.49 2.56 10.70
CA LEU A 413 -10.19 2.58 10.02
C LEU A 413 -9.29 1.42 10.42
N ALA A 414 -9.57 0.73 11.51
CA ALA A 414 -8.75 -0.37 12.01
C ALA A 414 -8.53 -1.48 10.96
N PRO A 415 -9.52 -1.95 10.19
CA PRO A 415 -9.28 -2.96 9.15
C PRO A 415 -8.24 -2.51 8.12
N ALA A 416 -8.38 -1.31 7.55
CA ALA A 416 -7.46 -0.79 6.53
C ALA A 416 -6.03 -0.60 7.07
N VAL A 417 -5.88 -0.29 8.36
CA VAL A 417 -4.57 -0.11 9.01
C VAL A 417 -3.97 -1.44 9.44
N LEU A 418 -4.77 -2.43 9.84
CA LEU A 418 -4.28 -3.66 10.48
C LEU A 418 -4.20 -4.87 9.56
N ARG A 419 -5.00 -4.96 8.47
CA ARG A 419 -5.11 -6.16 7.63
C ARG A 419 -3.80 -6.67 7.03
N HIS A 420 -2.84 -5.77 6.78
CA HIS A 420 -1.51 -6.12 6.25
C HIS A 420 -0.44 -6.26 7.35
N ARG A 421 -0.84 -6.23 8.61
CA ARG A 421 0.01 -6.31 9.80
C ARG A 421 -0.31 -7.50 10.69
N VAL A 422 -1.28 -8.30 10.28
CA VAL A 422 -1.70 -9.51 10.98
C VAL A 422 -1.68 -10.69 10.01
N VAL A 423 -1.42 -11.88 10.53
CA VAL A 423 -1.48 -13.13 9.75
C VAL A 423 -2.50 -14.04 10.43
N VAL A 424 -3.45 -14.53 9.66
CA VAL A 424 -4.50 -15.44 10.11
C VAL A 424 -3.89 -16.82 10.40
N ALA A 425 -4.45 -17.55 11.35
CA ALA A 425 -4.05 -18.93 11.63
C ALA A 425 -4.33 -19.81 10.39
N PRO A 426 -3.39 -20.69 9.97
CA PRO A 426 -3.53 -21.47 8.73
C PRO A 426 -4.80 -22.32 8.69
N GLU A 427 -5.27 -22.80 9.83
CA GLU A 427 -6.48 -23.59 9.93
C GLU A 427 -7.72 -22.78 9.54
N LEU A 428 -7.79 -21.52 9.99
CA LEU A 428 -8.88 -20.61 9.68
C LEU A 428 -8.79 -20.06 8.26
N GLU A 429 -7.57 -19.85 7.76
CA GLU A 429 -7.35 -19.44 6.37
C GLU A 429 -7.86 -20.51 5.39
N LEU A 430 -7.64 -21.80 5.71
CA LEU A 430 -8.20 -22.92 4.94
C LEU A 430 -9.73 -22.99 5.00
N GLU A 431 -10.35 -22.50 6.08
CA GLU A 431 -11.80 -22.34 6.21
C GLU A 431 -12.34 -21.09 5.49
N GLY A 432 -11.46 -20.29 4.89
CA GLY A 432 -11.82 -19.07 4.14
C GLY A 432 -11.97 -17.82 5.00
N VAL A 433 -11.51 -17.83 6.26
CA VAL A 433 -11.53 -16.65 7.14
C VAL A 433 -10.43 -15.69 6.70
N SER A 434 -10.83 -14.47 6.35
CA SER A 434 -9.89 -13.40 5.98
C SER A 434 -9.36 -12.66 7.21
N ALA A 435 -8.28 -11.87 7.00
CA ALA A 435 -7.77 -10.97 8.03
C ALA A 435 -8.84 -9.95 8.48
N ASP A 436 -9.68 -9.49 7.56
CA ASP A 436 -10.77 -8.54 7.87
C ASP A 436 -11.86 -9.19 8.74
N ASP A 437 -12.19 -10.46 8.53
CA ASP A 437 -13.18 -11.20 9.34
C ASP A 437 -12.65 -11.38 10.78
N ALA A 438 -11.40 -11.77 10.91
CA ALA A 438 -10.73 -11.93 12.20
C ALA A 438 -10.65 -10.58 12.96
N LEU A 439 -10.26 -9.51 12.28
CA LEU A 439 -10.20 -8.16 12.83
C LEU A 439 -11.57 -7.63 13.21
N SER A 440 -12.59 -7.82 12.37
CA SER A 440 -13.96 -7.40 12.64
C SER A 440 -14.49 -8.03 13.92
N THR A 441 -14.29 -9.34 14.08
CA THR A 441 -14.66 -10.07 15.30
C THR A 441 -13.94 -9.53 16.54
N LEU A 442 -12.65 -9.20 16.40
CA LEU A 442 -11.83 -8.68 17.50
C LEU A 442 -12.26 -7.26 17.90
N ILE A 443 -12.51 -6.38 16.91
CA ILE A 443 -12.93 -4.98 17.13
C ILE A 443 -14.27 -4.93 17.88
N GLN A 444 -15.20 -5.82 17.57
CA GLN A 444 -16.51 -5.89 18.24
C GLN A 444 -16.42 -6.31 19.70
N ARG A 445 -15.38 -7.07 20.10
CA ARG A 445 -15.19 -7.55 21.48
C ARG A 445 -14.57 -6.53 22.42
N ILE A 446 -13.90 -5.51 21.88
CA ILE A 446 -13.19 -4.51 22.67
C ILE A 446 -14.13 -3.35 22.95
N GLU A 447 -14.40 -3.13 24.22
CA GLU A 447 -15.29 -2.04 24.65
C GLU A 447 -14.66 -0.68 24.33
N ALA A 448 -15.42 0.14 23.60
CA ALA A 448 -15.01 1.51 23.30
C ALA A 448 -15.20 2.41 24.54
N PRO A 449 -14.35 3.42 24.75
CA PRO A 449 -14.55 4.37 25.83
C PRO A 449 -15.90 5.06 25.66
N ARG A 450 -16.64 5.16 26.76
CA ARG A 450 -17.86 5.97 26.85
C ARG A 450 -17.42 7.41 27.07
N GLY A 451 -17.88 8.32 26.24
CA GLY A 451 -17.61 9.76 26.35
C GLY A 451 -18.29 10.37 27.56
#